data_fec9688c86dab50c697133bb12f5c487
#
_entry.id   fec9688c86dab50c697133bb12f5c487
#
_cell.length_a   1.000
_cell.length_b   1.000
_cell.length_c   1.000
_cell.angle_alpha   90.00
_cell.angle_beta   90.00
_cell.angle_gamma   90.00
#
_symmetry.space_group_name_H-M   'P 1'
#
loop_
_entity.id
_entity.type
_entity.pdbx_description
1 polymer ?
#
loop_
_entity_poly.entity_id
_entity_poly.type
_entity_poly.pdbx_seq_one_letter_code
_entity_poly.pdbx_strand_id
1 'polypeptide(L)'
;NIGDDHSTVHERHYNTGRIKKEHGLSKEGWQIYAEGATKVAEAVKRETGLRSCLHQHGSTWVETPEETEKFLSLTDPKLLGLCFDTGHYMLGGGDAVAGLKTFADRVWLVHFKDFNPKVVEEAKKNNWNYHE
;
A
#
# COMPACT_ATOMS: atom_id res chain seq x y z
N ASN A 1 5.35 9.31 -6.51
CA ASN A 1 4.55 8.41 -5.69
C ASN A 1 3.94 9.18 -4.51
N ILE A 2 2.76 8.74 -4.09
CA ILE A 2 2.12 9.15 -2.84
C ILE A 2 2.19 7.95 -1.90
N GLY A 3 2.51 8.19 -0.65
CA GLY A 3 2.53 7.20 0.42
C GLY A 3 2.47 7.91 1.75
N ASP A 4 2.10 7.20 2.78
CA ASP A 4 2.18 7.64 4.18
C ASP A 4 3.49 7.17 4.81
N ASP A 5 3.83 7.76 5.95
CA ASP A 5 5.03 7.41 6.70
C ASP A 5 4.82 6.05 7.40
N HIS A 6 5.66 5.09 7.07
CA HIS A 6 5.64 3.74 7.60
C HIS A 6 6.10 3.61 9.06
N SER A 7 6.59 4.67 9.69
CA SER A 7 7.10 4.64 11.08
C SER A 7 6.17 5.31 12.09
N THR A 8 5.17 6.06 11.64
CA THR A 8 4.33 6.89 12.53
C THR A 8 3.22 6.14 13.25
N VAL A 9 2.77 5.00 12.73
CA VAL A 9 1.72 4.18 13.32
C VAL A 9 2.32 2.95 13.98
N HIS A 10 2.59 3.02 15.27
CA HIS A 10 3.24 1.94 16.02
C HIS A 10 2.61 0.58 15.81
N GLU A 11 1.27 0.50 15.88
CA GLU A 11 0.56 -0.77 15.73
C GLU A 11 0.78 -1.40 14.35
N ARG A 12 0.80 -0.59 13.28
CA ARG A 12 1.10 -1.04 11.91
C ARG A 12 2.55 -1.47 11.78
N HIS A 13 3.45 -0.69 12.37
CA HIS A 13 4.89 -0.95 12.34
C HIS A 13 5.25 -2.30 12.99
N TYR A 14 4.70 -2.59 14.17
CA TYR A 14 4.95 -3.84 14.88
C TYR A 14 4.20 -5.06 14.30
N ASN A 15 3.15 -4.84 13.53
CA ASN A 15 2.36 -5.91 12.91
C ASN A 15 2.58 -6.06 11.40
N THR A 16 3.60 -5.44 10.83
CA THR A 16 3.92 -5.55 9.41
C THR A 16 3.97 -7.01 8.96
N GLY A 17 3.33 -7.35 7.85
CA GLY A 17 3.17 -8.72 7.36
C GLY A 17 2.19 -9.58 8.17
N ARG A 18 1.57 -9.01 9.22
CA ARG A 18 0.59 -9.68 10.10
C ARG A 18 -0.65 -8.81 10.33
N ILE A 19 -0.90 -7.89 9.41
CA ILE A 19 -2.00 -6.93 9.54
C ILE A 19 -3.34 -7.66 9.60
N LYS A 20 -4.17 -7.25 10.56
CA LYS A 20 -5.53 -7.72 10.74
C LYS A 20 -6.50 -6.56 10.52
N LYS A 21 -7.79 -6.88 10.40
CA LYS A 21 -8.84 -5.91 10.14
C LYS A 21 -8.90 -4.78 11.20
N GLU A 22 -8.69 -5.11 12.45
CA GLU A 22 -8.67 -4.15 13.56
C GLU A 22 -7.51 -3.15 13.51
N HIS A 23 -6.43 -3.47 12.77
CA HIS A 23 -5.29 -2.58 12.55
C HIS A 23 -5.53 -1.58 11.41
N GLY A 24 -6.63 -1.70 10.69
CA GLY A 24 -6.96 -0.86 9.54
C GLY A 24 -7.66 0.45 9.91
N LEU A 25 -7.83 1.30 8.92
CA LEU A 25 -8.59 2.55 9.07
C LEU A 25 -10.09 2.27 9.29
N SER A 26 -10.73 3.12 10.07
CA SER A 26 -12.20 3.17 10.15
C SER A 26 -12.80 3.56 8.78
N LYS A 27 -14.13 3.46 8.65
CA LYS A 27 -14.81 3.90 7.42
C LYS A 27 -14.53 5.37 7.12
N GLU A 28 -14.59 6.22 8.14
CA GLU A 28 -14.30 7.65 8.05
C GLU A 28 -12.82 7.89 7.74
N GLY A 29 -11.91 7.11 8.36
CA GLY A 29 -10.49 7.17 8.10
C GLY A 29 -10.15 6.88 6.63
N TRP A 30 -10.80 5.87 6.03
CA TRP A 30 -10.65 5.56 4.61
C TRP A 30 -11.11 6.70 3.70
N GLN A 31 -12.21 7.37 4.04
CA GLN A 31 -12.69 8.54 3.29
C GLN A 31 -11.67 9.69 3.33
N ILE A 32 -11.21 10.04 4.53
CA ILE A 32 -10.21 11.10 4.73
C ILE A 32 -8.92 10.78 3.97
N TYR A 33 -8.45 9.54 4.05
CA TYR A 33 -7.21 9.10 3.38
C TYR A 33 -7.33 9.20 1.85
N ALA A 34 -8.42 8.67 1.28
CA ALA A 34 -8.66 8.72 -0.17
C ALA A 34 -8.86 10.16 -0.68
N GLU A 35 -9.60 10.99 0.06
CA GLU A 35 -9.77 12.41 -0.27
C GLU A 35 -8.45 13.18 -0.21
N GLY A 36 -7.62 12.91 0.81
CA GLY A 36 -6.29 13.51 0.94
C GLY A 36 -5.40 13.18 -0.23
N ALA A 37 -5.32 11.89 -0.58
CA ALA A 37 -4.55 11.41 -1.73
C ALA A 37 -5.06 12.01 -3.05
N THR A 38 -6.38 12.14 -3.22
CA THR A 38 -7.01 12.77 -4.38
C THR A 38 -6.60 14.24 -4.51
N LYS A 39 -6.71 15.03 -3.43
CA LYS A 39 -6.31 16.45 -3.41
C LYS A 39 -4.84 16.65 -3.77
N VAL A 40 -3.96 15.78 -3.25
CA VAL A 40 -2.52 15.81 -3.59
C VAL A 40 -2.33 15.50 -5.08
N ALA A 41 -2.98 14.47 -5.61
CA ALA A 41 -2.86 14.09 -7.02
C ALA A 41 -3.38 15.18 -7.96
N GLU A 42 -4.49 15.84 -7.62
CA GLU A 42 -5.02 17.00 -8.36
C GLU A 42 -4.03 18.16 -8.36
N ALA A 43 -3.47 18.51 -7.21
CA ALA A 43 -2.48 19.57 -7.09
C ALA A 43 -1.23 19.25 -7.94
N VAL A 44 -0.67 18.06 -7.82
CA VAL A 44 0.48 17.63 -8.62
C VAL A 44 0.18 17.71 -10.11
N LYS A 45 -0.98 17.21 -10.55
CA LYS A 45 -1.38 17.26 -11.96
C LYS A 45 -1.54 18.68 -12.47
N ARG A 46 -2.15 19.56 -11.67
CA ARG A 46 -2.36 20.97 -12.03
C ARG A 46 -1.05 21.74 -12.13
N GLU A 47 -0.15 21.56 -11.16
CA GLU A 47 1.10 22.35 -11.07
C GLU A 47 2.21 21.80 -11.99
N THR A 48 2.22 20.50 -12.28
CA THR A 48 3.36 19.87 -12.97
C THR A 48 2.96 19.10 -14.25
N GLY A 49 1.70 18.80 -14.46
CA GLY A 49 1.22 17.91 -15.51
C GLY A 49 1.47 16.42 -15.25
N LEU A 50 2.14 16.07 -14.15
CA LEU A 50 2.48 14.67 -13.83
C LEU A 50 1.29 13.92 -13.24
N ARG A 51 1.30 12.60 -13.44
CA ARG A 51 0.35 11.69 -12.79
C ARG A 51 0.88 11.21 -11.44
N SER A 52 -0.02 10.94 -10.52
CA SER A 52 0.31 10.39 -9.20
C SER A 52 -0.13 8.94 -9.07
N CYS A 53 0.64 8.14 -8.37
CA CYS A 53 0.25 6.79 -7.99
C CYS A 53 0.53 6.54 -6.50
N LEU A 54 -0.36 5.80 -5.86
CA LEU A 54 -0.12 5.29 -4.50
C LEU A 54 0.94 4.18 -4.57
N HIS A 55 1.89 4.23 -3.65
CA HIS A 55 2.82 3.15 -3.39
C HIS A 55 2.35 2.36 -2.16
N GLN A 56 1.81 1.15 -2.37
CA GLN A 56 1.50 0.28 -1.25
C GLN A 56 2.82 -0.19 -0.60
N HIS A 57 2.85 -0.22 0.72
CA HIS A 57 4.09 -0.43 1.45
C HIS A 57 3.83 -1.09 2.81
N GLY A 58 4.74 -1.96 3.26
CA GLY A 58 4.69 -2.51 4.60
C GLY A 58 4.69 -1.42 5.66
N SER A 59 3.94 -1.62 6.73
CA SER A 59 3.80 -0.66 7.85
C SER A 59 2.99 0.62 7.54
N THR A 60 2.39 0.73 6.36
CA THR A 60 1.51 1.85 5.99
C THR A 60 0.03 1.47 6.09
N TRP A 61 -0.89 2.43 5.84
CA TRP A 61 -2.33 2.17 5.81
C TRP A 61 -2.79 1.33 4.61
N VAL A 62 -1.93 1.18 3.58
CA VAL A 62 -2.19 0.34 2.43
C VAL A 62 -1.07 -0.68 2.30
N GLU A 63 -1.18 -1.78 3.03
CA GLU A 63 -0.22 -2.88 3.04
C GLU A 63 -0.79 -4.15 2.41
N THR A 64 -2.03 -4.54 2.79
CA THR A 64 -2.62 -5.80 2.34
C THR A 64 -3.30 -5.69 0.96
N PRO A 65 -3.56 -6.82 0.29
CA PRO A 65 -4.36 -6.85 -0.94
C PRO A 65 -5.73 -6.18 -0.78
N GLU A 66 -6.42 -6.44 0.32
CA GLU A 66 -7.75 -5.89 0.60
C GLU A 66 -7.71 -4.38 0.81
N GLU A 67 -6.66 -3.87 1.47
CA GLU A 67 -6.45 -2.43 1.66
C GLU A 67 -6.12 -1.75 0.33
N THR A 68 -5.32 -2.41 -0.53
CA THR A 68 -5.04 -1.92 -1.88
C THR A 68 -6.31 -1.82 -2.71
N GLU A 69 -7.12 -2.87 -2.74
CA GLU A 69 -8.41 -2.86 -3.43
C GLU A 69 -9.33 -1.78 -2.88
N LYS A 70 -9.41 -1.67 -1.53
CA LYS A 70 -10.21 -0.66 -0.85
C LYS A 70 -9.82 0.75 -1.25
N PHE A 71 -8.54 1.09 -1.21
CA PHE A 71 -8.05 2.40 -1.63
C PHE A 71 -8.41 2.70 -3.10
N LEU A 72 -8.14 1.75 -3.99
CA LEU A 72 -8.41 1.91 -5.42
C LEU A 72 -9.89 2.07 -5.71
N SER A 73 -10.78 1.43 -4.92
CA SER A 73 -12.24 1.58 -5.05
C SER A 73 -12.76 2.96 -4.64
N LEU A 74 -12.00 3.70 -3.84
CA LEU A 74 -12.35 5.04 -3.33
C LEU A 74 -11.74 6.18 -4.13
N THR A 75 -10.93 5.90 -5.16
CA THR A 75 -10.18 6.90 -5.91
C THR A 75 -10.47 6.84 -7.42
N ASP A 76 -10.46 8.02 -8.08
CA ASP A 76 -10.68 8.11 -9.52
C ASP A 76 -9.52 7.43 -10.30
N PRO A 77 -9.82 6.41 -11.13
CA PRO A 77 -8.83 5.70 -11.92
C PRO A 77 -8.13 6.56 -12.99
N LYS A 78 -8.68 7.74 -13.32
CA LYS A 78 -8.04 8.68 -14.25
C LYS A 78 -7.05 9.61 -13.56
N LEU A 79 -7.13 9.73 -12.24
CA LEU A 79 -6.34 10.65 -11.44
C LEU A 79 -5.23 9.96 -10.65
N LEU A 80 -5.55 8.83 -10.04
CA LEU A 80 -4.65 8.05 -9.20
C LEU A 80 -4.45 6.64 -9.73
N GLY A 81 -3.20 6.26 -9.93
CA GLY A 81 -2.79 4.90 -10.23
C GLY A 81 -2.19 4.18 -9.03
N LEU A 82 -1.66 3.01 -9.29
CA LEU A 82 -0.93 2.19 -8.34
C LEU A 82 0.54 2.10 -8.78
N CYS A 83 1.44 2.39 -7.86
CA CYS A 83 2.83 1.96 -7.94
C CYS A 83 2.89 0.59 -7.27
N PHE A 84 2.77 -0.48 -8.07
CA PHE A 84 2.73 -1.84 -7.55
C PHE A 84 4.14 -2.31 -7.16
N ASP A 85 4.37 -2.47 -5.87
CA ASP A 85 5.63 -3.01 -5.34
C ASP A 85 5.47 -4.50 -5.04
N THR A 86 6.15 -5.34 -5.80
CA THR A 86 6.00 -6.80 -5.71
C THR A 86 6.39 -7.35 -4.34
N GLY A 87 7.46 -6.86 -3.75
CA GLY A 87 7.92 -7.32 -2.44
C GLY A 87 6.99 -6.91 -1.30
N HIS A 88 6.56 -5.65 -1.27
CA HIS A 88 5.61 -5.20 -0.25
C HIS A 88 4.24 -5.87 -0.38
N TYR A 89 3.77 -6.12 -1.61
CA TYR A 89 2.51 -6.83 -1.82
C TYR A 89 2.56 -8.26 -1.30
N MET A 90 3.67 -8.96 -1.52
CA MET A 90 3.87 -10.32 -1.00
C MET A 90 4.05 -10.32 0.52
N LEU A 91 4.73 -9.32 1.09
CA LEU A 91 4.86 -9.14 2.55
C LEU A 91 3.48 -8.95 3.19
N GLY A 92 2.59 -8.17 2.57
CA GLY A 92 1.19 -7.98 2.97
C GLY A 92 0.29 -9.21 2.76
N GLY A 93 0.84 -10.33 2.27
CA GLY A 93 0.14 -11.60 2.11
C GLY A 93 -0.45 -11.85 0.72
N GLY A 94 -0.16 -10.99 -0.25
CA GLY A 94 -0.65 -11.14 -1.62
C GLY A 94 0.23 -12.04 -2.50
N ASP A 95 -0.33 -12.53 -3.59
CA ASP A 95 0.39 -13.11 -4.71
C ASP A 95 0.67 -12.02 -5.74
N ALA A 96 1.95 -11.72 -6.01
CA ALA A 96 2.33 -10.59 -6.88
C ALA A 96 1.85 -10.77 -8.32
N VAL A 97 1.82 -12.00 -8.84
CA VAL A 97 1.36 -12.26 -10.22
C VAL A 97 -0.16 -12.10 -10.31
N ALA A 98 -0.89 -12.62 -9.34
CA ALA A 98 -2.34 -12.44 -9.26
C ALA A 98 -2.71 -10.97 -9.05
N GLY A 99 -2.00 -10.28 -8.16
CA GLY A 99 -2.22 -8.84 -7.89
C GLY A 99 -1.98 -7.97 -9.13
N LEU A 100 -0.90 -8.19 -9.87
CA LEU A 100 -0.63 -7.49 -11.13
C LEU A 100 -1.74 -7.71 -12.15
N LYS A 101 -2.29 -8.92 -12.25
CA LYS A 101 -3.42 -9.21 -13.15
C LYS A 101 -4.69 -8.50 -12.68
N THR A 102 -4.98 -8.52 -11.38
CA THR A 102 -6.17 -7.91 -10.79
C THR A 102 -6.18 -6.39 -10.96
N PHE A 103 -5.04 -5.75 -10.75
CA PHE A 103 -4.93 -4.29 -10.76
C PHE A 103 -4.32 -3.72 -12.05
N ALA A 104 -4.20 -4.51 -13.13
CA ALA A 104 -3.51 -4.15 -14.37
C ALA A 104 -3.89 -2.75 -14.90
N ASP A 105 -5.18 -2.43 -14.93
CA ASP A 105 -5.70 -1.14 -15.44
C ASP A 105 -5.34 0.06 -14.53
N ARG A 106 -4.93 -0.21 -13.29
CA ARG A 106 -4.56 0.82 -12.32
C ARG A 106 -3.05 0.91 -12.10
N VAL A 107 -2.27 -0.09 -12.51
CA VAL A 107 -0.81 -0.09 -12.36
C VAL A 107 -0.17 0.87 -13.37
N TRP A 108 0.46 1.93 -12.86
CA TRP A 108 1.18 2.92 -13.66
C TRP A 108 2.68 2.88 -13.47
N LEU A 109 3.14 2.27 -12.37
CA LEU A 109 4.55 2.06 -12.05
C LEU A 109 4.69 0.73 -11.31
N VAL A 110 5.82 0.08 -11.48
CA VAL A 110 6.15 -1.16 -10.76
C VAL A 110 7.50 -0.98 -10.07
N HIS A 111 7.54 -1.33 -8.79
CA HIS A 111 8.78 -1.60 -8.08
C HIS A 111 8.99 -3.11 -8.01
N PHE A 112 10.07 -3.57 -8.63
CA PHE A 112 10.46 -4.97 -8.52
C PHE A 112 11.32 -5.17 -7.27
N LYS A 113 10.72 -5.81 -6.28
CA LYS A 113 11.39 -6.26 -5.06
C LYS A 113 11.14 -7.74 -4.86
N ASP A 114 12.09 -8.37 -4.21
CA ASP A 114 12.00 -9.75 -3.77
C ASP A 114 12.25 -9.82 -2.26
N PHE A 115 11.87 -10.91 -1.64
CA PHE A 115 12.18 -11.20 -0.25
C PHE A 115 12.44 -12.68 -0.04
N ASN A 116 13.20 -13.01 0.98
CA ASN A 116 13.41 -14.40 1.36
C ASN A 116 12.22 -14.90 2.20
N PRO A 117 11.40 -15.85 1.70
CA PRO A 117 10.21 -16.33 2.44
C PRO A 117 10.55 -16.90 3.82
N LYS A 118 11.72 -17.54 3.98
CA LYS A 118 12.17 -18.09 5.26
C LYS A 118 12.42 -17.00 6.30
N VAL A 119 13.00 -15.87 5.87
CA VAL A 119 13.21 -14.71 6.76
C VAL A 119 11.88 -14.09 7.17
N VAL A 120 10.93 -13.98 6.24
CA VAL A 120 9.57 -13.47 6.56
C VAL A 120 8.84 -14.41 7.53
N GLU A 121 8.95 -15.71 7.35
CA GLU A 121 8.38 -16.69 8.30
C GLU A 121 9.02 -16.56 9.70
N GLU A 122 10.33 -16.39 9.75
CA GLU A 122 11.06 -16.18 11.00
C GLU A 122 10.66 -14.85 11.66
N ALA A 123 10.57 -13.77 10.89
CA ALA A 123 10.08 -12.48 11.37
C ALA A 123 8.68 -12.58 11.98
N LYS A 124 7.76 -13.27 11.29
CA LYS A 124 6.40 -13.53 11.80
C LYS A 124 6.41 -14.33 13.10
N LYS A 125 7.24 -15.37 13.19
CA LYS A 125 7.36 -16.24 14.36
C LYS A 125 7.94 -15.50 15.57
N ASN A 126 8.88 -14.60 15.34
CA ASN A 126 9.57 -13.84 16.40
C ASN A 126 8.92 -12.48 16.68
N ASN A 127 7.82 -12.13 16.00
CA ASN A 127 7.13 -10.85 16.09
C ASN A 127 8.05 -9.64 15.81
N TRP A 128 8.96 -9.78 14.85
CA TRP A 128 9.81 -8.69 14.43
C TRP A 128 8.98 -7.53 13.86
N ASN A 129 9.43 -6.33 14.09
CA ASN A 129 8.85 -5.14 13.47
C ASN A 129 9.40 -4.93 12.05
N TYR A 130 8.96 -3.86 11.38
CA TYR A 130 9.33 -3.59 10.00
C TYR A 130 10.85 -3.42 9.77
N HIS A 131 11.61 -3.00 10.76
CA HIS A 131 13.05 -2.72 10.63
C HIS A 131 13.97 -3.85 11.12
N GLU A 132 13.45 -4.88 11.74
CA GLU A 132 14.19 -6.06 12.17
C GLU A 132 14.29 -7.11 11.07
#